data_6dff037c0290cb38ef5eb9bf217f0cbc
#
_entry.id   6dff037c0290cb38ef5eb9bf217f0cbc
#
_cell.length_a   1.000
_cell.length_b   1.000
_cell.length_c   1.000
_cell.angle_alpha   90.00
_cell.angle_beta   90.00
_cell.angle_gamma   90.00
#
_symmetry.space_group_name_H-M   'P 1'
#
loop_
_entity.id
_entity.type
_entity.pdbx_description
1 polymer ?
#
loop_
_entity_poly.entity_id
_entity_poly.type
_entity_poly.pdbx_seq_one_letter_code
_entity_poly.pdbx_strand_id
1 'polypeptide(L)'
;MNTKTKSKSGFTLAEVLITLGIIGVVAAMTIPTLIERYKEQELVTRWFKFYSLLQQAIKLAEEEYGDHTTWKFETYKNGDYRNQEPDETGTAYGYLKPFLKIANDCPIGGKNCFLTGSDYTFLDNKGKTQICSYYGPAVKLLSGETICFSGGSPHFIVDLNGNASPNKFGVDVQYFSFIDFPESRFYPGFNWGWVASADNAEYCNIESSTWHNGASCGFWIQRYKNMDYLRMSKAEVKTNWKPKRK
;
A
#
# COMPACT_ATOMS: atom_id res chain seq x y z
N MET A 1 -28.66 -9.92 -71.27
CA MET A 1 -27.89 -9.52 -70.08
C MET A 1 -28.26 -10.45 -68.96
N ASN A 2 -27.39 -11.41 -68.63
CA ASN A 2 -27.65 -12.40 -67.55
C ASN A 2 -26.95 -11.93 -66.27
N THR A 3 -27.70 -11.34 -65.39
CA THR A 3 -27.20 -10.97 -64.03
C THR A 3 -27.11 -12.22 -63.16
N LYS A 4 -25.90 -12.75 -63.00
CA LYS A 4 -25.61 -13.78 -62.00
C LYS A 4 -25.80 -13.17 -60.59
N THR A 5 -26.90 -13.51 -59.93
CA THR A 5 -27.10 -13.28 -58.53
C THR A 5 -26.10 -14.10 -57.78
N LYS A 6 -25.06 -13.46 -57.11
CA LYS A 6 -24.17 -14.11 -56.15
C LYS A 6 -25.00 -14.51 -54.93
N SER A 7 -25.14 -15.80 -54.69
CA SER A 7 -25.73 -16.30 -53.46
C SER A 7 -24.82 -15.88 -52.28
N LYS A 8 -25.35 -15.12 -51.32
CA LYS A 8 -24.66 -14.81 -50.06
C LYS A 8 -24.83 -16.05 -49.19
N SER A 9 -23.74 -16.74 -48.90
CA SER A 9 -23.74 -17.81 -47.89
C SER A 9 -23.92 -17.15 -46.52
N GLY A 10 -24.95 -17.50 -45.78
CA GLY A 10 -25.14 -17.11 -44.38
C GLY A 10 -24.50 -18.15 -43.47
N PHE A 11 -24.17 -17.76 -42.25
CA PHE A 11 -23.68 -18.66 -41.21
C PHE A 11 -24.80 -19.60 -40.76
N THR A 12 -24.44 -20.85 -40.44
CA THR A 12 -25.37 -21.78 -39.82
C THR A 12 -25.56 -21.51 -38.36
N LEU A 13 -26.70 -21.84 -37.78
CA LEU A 13 -26.97 -21.70 -36.35
C LEU A 13 -25.92 -22.49 -35.51
N ALA A 14 -25.51 -23.66 -35.99
CA ALA A 14 -24.51 -24.48 -35.33
C ALA A 14 -23.14 -23.81 -35.28
N GLU A 15 -22.67 -23.18 -36.34
CA GLU A 15 -21.41 -22.43 -36.39
C GLU A 15 -21.41 -21.28 -35.40
N VAL A 16 -22.51 -20.51 -35.29
CA VAL A 16 -22.63 -19.41 -34.33
C VAL A 16 -22.64 -19.93 -32.90
N LEU A 17 -23.36 -21.02 -32.59
CA LEU A 17 -23.41 -21.59 -31.25
C LEU A 17 -22.05 -22.13 -30.80
N ILE A 18 -21.31 -22.81 -31.67
CA ILE A 18 -19.99 -23.34 -31.36
C ILE A 18 -19.00 -22.18 -31.14
N THR A 19 -19.00 -21.16 -31.98
CA THR A 19 -18.09 -20.01 -31.82
C THR A 19 -18.37 -19.23 -30.55
N LEU A 20 -19.64 -18.96 -30.21
CA LEU A 20 -20.03 -18.31 -28.97
C LEU A 20 -19.66 -19.14 -27.75
N GLY A 21 -19.81 -20.49 -27.82
CA GLY A 21 -19.40 -21.40 -26.76
C GLY A 21 -17.90 -21.35 -26.50
N ILE A 22 -17.07 -21.38 -27.52
CA ILE A 22 -15.61 -21.28 -27.42
C ILE A 22 -15.20 -19.92 -26.86
N ILE A 23 -15.75 -18.83 -27.40
CA ILE A 23 -15.45 -17.48 -26.88
C ILE A 23 -15.86 -17.34 -25.43
N GLY A 24 -17.01 -17.88 -25.03
CA GLY A 24 -17.49 -17.85 -23.64
C GLY A 24 -16.55 -18.55 -22.69
N VAL A 25 -16.07 -19.75 -23.03
CA VAL A 25 -15.12 -20.50 -22.19
C VAL A 25 -13.77 -19.77 -22.09
N VAL A 26 -13.22 -19.30 -23.19
CA VAL A 26 -11.95 -18.56 -23.20
C VAL A 26 -12.08 -17.27 -22.39
N ALA A 27 -13.15 -16.52 -22.56
CA ALA A 27 -13.39 -15.29 -21.81
C ALA A 27 -13.53 -15.57 -20.31
N ALA A 28 -14.25 -16.61 -19.92
CA ALA A 28 -14.42 -16.98 -18.51
C ALA A 28 -13.10 -17.30 -17.81
N MET A 29 -12.12 -17.84 -18.52
CA MET A 29 -10.79 -18.16 -17.98
C MET A 29 -9.83 -16.97 -17.98
N THR A 30 -9.96 -16.06 -18.94
CA THR A 30 -8.97 -14.98 -19.15
C THR A 30 -9.36 -13.67 -18.45
N ILE A 31 -10.64 -13.34 -18.39
CA ILE A 31 -11.10 -12.06 -17.83
C ILE A 31 -10.71 -11.89 -16.34
N PRO A 32 -10.88 -12.89 -15.45
CA PRO A 32 -10.53 -12.74 -14.05
C PRO A 32 -9.04 -12.39 -13.84
N THR A 33 -8.15 -13.10 -14.53
CA THR A 33 -6.71 -12.86 -14.45
C THR A 33 -6.29 -11.50 -15.00
N LEU A 34 -6.96 -11.04 -16.05
CA LEU A 34 -6.71 -9.72 -16.62
C LEU A 34 -7.14 -8.60 -15.68
N ILE A 35 -8.30 -8.74 -15.05
CA ILE A 35 -8.82 -7.78 -14.07
C ILE A 35 -7.88 -7.71 -12.85
N GLU A 36 -7.40 -8.83 -12.36
CA GLU A 36 -6.47 -8.88 -11.23
C GLU A 36 -5.16 -8.13 -11.55
N ARG A 37 -4.55 -8.42 -12.68
CA ARG A 37 -3.34 -7.71 -13.11
C ARG A 37 -3.58 -6.21 -13.34
N TYR A 38 -4.71 -5.83 -13.87
CA TYR A 38 -5.06 -4.43 -14.03
C TYR A 38 -5.16 -3.70 -12.67
N LYS A 39 -5.82 -4.33 -11.69
CA LYS A 39 -5.90 -3.79 -10.32
C LYS A 39 -4.52 -3.66 -9.67
N GLU A 40 -3.64 -4.64 -9.85
CA GLU A 40 -2.26 -4.55 -9.36
C GLU A 40 -1.51 -3.37 -9.98
N GLN A 41 -1.61 -3.17 -11.29
CA GLN A 41 -0.98 -2.05 -11.98
C GLN A 41 -1.55 -0.70 -11.52
N GLU A 42 -2.85 -0.64 -11.27
CA GLU A 42 -3.49 0.54 -10.70
C GLU A 42 -2.92 0.85 -9.30
N LEU A 43 -2.81 -0.15 -8.42
CA LEU A 43 -2.24 0.02 -7.09
C LEU A 43 -0.76 0.45 -7.13
N VAL A 44 0.04 -0.12 -8.03
CA VAL A 44 1.42 0.31 -8.24
C VAL A 44 1.47 1.79 -8.68
N THR A 45 0.57 2.20 -9.56
CA THR A 45 0.49 3.59 -10.02
C THR A 45 0.08 4.52 -8.88
N ARG A 46 -0.91 4.13 -8.07
CA ARG A 46 -1.34 4.86 -6.87
C ARG A 46 -0.21 4.96 -5.85
N TRP A 47 0.55 3.89 -5.67
CA TRP A 47 1.72 3.86 -4.79
C TRP A 47 2.77 4.91 -5.20
N PHE A 48 3.15 4.98 -6.48
CA PHE A 48 4.11 5.96 -6.96
C PHE A 48 3.60 7.40 -6.88
N LYS A 49 2.31 7.60 -7.18
CA LYS A 49 1.67 8.90 -7.04
C LYS A 49 1.70 9.37 -5.58
N PHE A 50 1.31 8.51 -4.64
CA PHE A 50 1.36 8.79 -3.22
C PHE A 50 2.80 9.03 -2.73
N TYR A 51 3.75 8.19 -3.13
CA TYR A 51 5.16 8.34 -2.78
C TYR A 51 5.72 9.70 -3.26
N SER A 52 5.39 10.10 -4.46
CA SER A 52 5.78 11.42 -5.00
C SER A 52 5.15 12.59 -4.22
N LEU A 53 3.86 12.48 -3.88
CA LEU A 53 3.16 13.45 -3.03
C LEU A 53 3.85 13.59 -1.67
N LEU A 54 4.17 12.46 -1.08
CA LEU A 54 4.82 12.42 0.23
C LEU A 54 6.24 13.01 0.21
N GLN A 55 7.02 12.70 -0.84
CA GLN A 55 8.34 13.34 -1.01
C GLN A 55 8.25 14.86 -1.16
N GLN A 56 7.21 15.36 -1.84
CA GLN A 56 6.97 16.80 -1.93
C GLN A 56 6.60 17.40 -0.57
N ALA A 57 5.72 16.72 0.18
CA ALA A 57 5.35 17.17 1.53
C ALA A 57 6.55 17.21 2.47
N ILE A 58 7.41 16.17 2.42
CA ILE A 58 8.66 16.14 3.19
C ILE A 58 9.56 17.30 2.82
N LYS A 59 9.76 17.57 1.53
CA LYS A 59 10.61 18.66 1.08
C LYS A 59 10.10 20.03 1.57
N LEU A 60 8.79 20.25 1.51
CA LEU A 60 8.20 21.50 2.03
C LEU A 60 8.33 21.58 3.56
N ALA A 61 8.19 20.46 4.26
CA ALA A 61 8.40 20.41 5.70
C ALA A 61 9.87 20.66 6.09
N GLU A 62 10.82 20.20 5.26
CA GLU A 62 12.25 20.48 5.47
C GLU A 62 12.57 21.99 5.30
N GLU A 63 11.87 22.68 4.42
CA GLU A 63 12.02 24.14 4.26
C GLU A 63 11.56 24.89 5.51
N GLU A 64 10.56 24.37 6.23
CA GLU A 64 10.01 24.99 7.44
C GLU A 64 10.72 24.53 8.73
N TYR A 65 10.99 23.22 8.85
CA TYR A 65 11.47 22.61 10.11
C TYR A 65 12.93 22.16 10.07
N GLY A 66 13.61 22.34 8.95
CA GLY A 66 14.97 21.81 8.74
C GLY A 66 14.98 20.37 8.23
N ASP A 67 16.18 19.86 7.98
CA ASP A 67 16.40 18.52 7.42
C ASP A 67 15.71 17.43 8.26
N HIS A 68 14.96 16.55 7.61
CA HIS A 68 14.19 15.48 8.26
C HIS A 68 15.06 14.53 9.08
N THR A 69 16.38 14.47 8.83
CA THR A 69 17.34 13.71 9.64
C THR A 69 17.53 14.28 11.04
N THR A 70 17.12 15.54 11.23
CA THR A 70 17.20 16.25 12.53
C THR A 70 15.85 16.27 13.25
N TRP A 71 14.78 15.78 12.62
CA TRP A 71 13.46 15.76 13.24
C TRP A 71 13.45 14.84 14.44
N LYS A 72 12.91 15.34 15.54
CA LYS A 72 12.76 14.58 16.76
C LYS A 72 11.40 13.93 16.79
N PHE A 73 11.37 12.62 16.82
CA PHE A 73 10.16 11.84 17.01
C PHE A 73 10.06 11.48 18.51
N GLU A 74 9.29 12.27 19.24
CA GLU A 74 9.12 12.04 20.68
C GLU A 74 8.10 10.91 20.88
N THR A 75 8.49 9.90 21.65
CA THR A 75 7.55 8.96 22.23
C THR A 75 6.69 9.67 23.28
N TYR A 76 5.41 9.31 23.36
CA TYR A 76 4.49 9.87 24.37
C TYR A 76 5.14 9.98 25.75
N LYS A 77 5.04 11.16 26.35
CA LYS A 77 5.48 11.40 27.73
C LYS A 77 4.75 10.41 28.63
N ASN A 78 5.35 9.40 29.15
CA ASN A 78 4.88 8.34 30.05
C ASN A 78 4.47 7.00 29.43
N GLY A 79 4.67 6.74 28.14
CA GLY A 79 4.37 5.44 27.55
C GLY A 79 2.88 5.06 27.49
N ASP A 80 1.97 5.93 27.92
CA ASP A 80 0.53 5.68 27.87
C ASP A 80 -0.12 6.51 26.75
N TYR A 81 -0.25 5.88 25.61
CA TYR A 81 -0.85 6.42 24.40
C TYR A 81 -2.39 6.53 24.46
N ARG A 82 -3.03 6.02 25.52
CA ARG A 82 -4.49 5.88 25.59
C ARG A 82 -5.21 7.14 26.03
N ASN A 83 -4.52 8.06 26.68
CA ASN A 83 -5.13 9.21 27.37
C ASN A 83 -4.50 10.57 27.03
N GLN A 84 -3.63 10.65 26.02
CA GLN A 84 -2.98 11.92 25.68
C GLN A 84 -3.43 12.36 24.28
N GLU A 85 -3.89 13.61 24.21
CA GLU A 85 -3.91 14.35 22.94
C GLU A 85 -2.50 14.27 22.36
N PRO A 86 -2.31 13.86 21.10
CA PRO A 86 -0.98 13.86 20.50
C PRO A 86 -0.49 15.30 20.53
N ASP A 87 0.61 15.52 21.23
CA ASP A 87 1.36 16.75 20.98
C ASP A 87 1.71 16.71 19.49
N GLU A 88 1.12 17.59 18.71
CA GLU A 88 1.31 17.62 17.26
C GLU A 88 2.77 17.88 16.91
N THR A 89 3.53 18.44 17.86
CA THR A 89 4.97 18.66 17.76
C THR A 89 5.74 17.37 18.07
N GLY A 90 6.69 17.01 17.22
CA GLY A 90 7.54 15.83 17.45
C GLY A 90 6.97 14.51 16.92
N THR A 91 5.99 14.54 16.04
CA THR A 91 5.45 13.36 15.35
C THR A 91 5.53 13.52 13.83
N ALA A 92 5.55 12.40 13.10
CA ALA A 92 5.46 12.45 11.65
C ALA A 92 4.18 13.19 11.17
N TYR A 93 3.11 13.13 11.95
CA TYR A 93 1.89 13.86 11.72
C TYR A 93 2.10 15.38 11.81
N GLY A 94 2.70 15.88 12.88
CA GLY A 94 2.94 17.30 13.09
C GLY A 94 3.83 17.90 12.00
N TYR A 95 4.88 17.21 11.59
CA TYR A 95 5.75 17.64 10.50
C TYR A 95 5.09 17.67 9.14
N LEU A 96 4.24 16.68 8.82
CA LEU A 96 3.71 16.49 7.47
C LEU A 96 2.33 17.11 7.24
N LYS A 97 1.49 17.16 8.27
CA LYS A 97 0.09 17.64 8.18
C LYS A 97 -0.08 18.96 7.44
N PRO A 98 0.72 20.01 7.70
CA PRO A 98 0.56 21.31 7.04
C PRO A 98 0.75 21.26 5.52
N PHE A 99 1.47 20.26 5.02
CA PHE A 99 1.85 20.11 3.62
C PHE A 99 1.03 19.03 2.88
N LEU A 100 0.08 18.41 3.56
CA LEU A 100 -0.83 17.42 2.98
C LEU A 100 -2.18 18.05 2.64
N LYS A 101 -2.73 17.70 1.48
CA LYS A 101 -4.08 18.13 1.08
C LYS A 101 -5.13 17.25 1.74
N ILE A 102 -5.52 17.58 2.94
CA ILE A 102 -6.42 16.81 3.79
C ILE A 102 -7.88 17.10 3.44
N ALA A 103 -8.65 16.06 3.21
CA ALA A 103 -10.11 16.12 3.06
C ALA A 103 -10.82 15.96 4.41
N ASN A 104 -10.29 15.08 5.28
CA ASN A 104 -10.85 14.83 6.59
C ASN A 104 -9.71 14.52 7.58
N ASP A 105 -9.73 15.22 8.70
CA ASP A 105 -8.85 14.98 9.85
C ASP A 105 -9.62 14.12 10.85
N CYS A 106 -9.10 12.96 11.16
CA CYS A 106 -9.79 11.97 11.93
C CYS A 106 -9.28 11.91 13.36
N PRO A 107 -10.14 11.66 14.34
CA PRO A 107 -9.70 11.52 15.71
C PRO A 107 -8.74 10.34 15.89
N ILE A 108 -8.05 10.33 17.02
CA ILE A 108 -7.19 9.22 17.44
C ILE A 108 -7.92 7.90 17.26
N GLY A 109 -7.21 6.90 16.74
CA GLY A 109 -7.78 5.60 16.39
C GLY A 109 -8.40 5.55 15.00
N GLY A 110 -8.31 6.62 14.20
CA GLY A 110 -8.73 6.64 12.80
C GLY A 110 -10.22 6.43 12.56
N LYS A 111 -11.06 6.64 13.57
CA LYS A 111 -12.50 6.50 13.47
C LYS A 111 -13.04 7.40 12.35
N ASN A 112 -13.86 6.83 11.48
CA ASN A 112 -14.39 7.45 10.26
C ASN A 112 -13.37 7.65 9.10
N CYS A 113 -12.10 7.35 9.29
CA CYS A 113 -11.11 7.32 8.21
C CYS A 113 -10.81 5.90 7.73
N PHE A 114 -10.69 4.98 8.67
CA PHE A 114 -10.43 3.57 8.42
C PHE A 114 -11.65 2.71 8.76
N LEU A 115 -11.67 1.51 8.19
CA LEU A 115 -12.65 0.50 8.58
C LEU A 115 -12.52 0.18 10.07
N THR A 116 -13.62 0.07 10.75
CA THR A 116 -13.69 -0.31 12.16
C THR A 116 -13.70 -1.83 12.27
N GLY A 117 -12.88 -2.37 13.18
CA GLY A 117 -12.80 -3.80 13.37
C GLY A 117 -11.53 -4.43 12.78
N SER A 118 -11.49 -5.75 12.74
CA SER A 118 -10.35 -6.53 12.22
C SER A 118 -10.48 -6.78 10.70
N ASP A 119 -10.75 -5.74 9.94
CA ASP A 119 -11.06 -5.88 8.51
C ASP A 119 -9.82 -5.88 7.61
N TYR A 120 -8.66 -5.58 8.18
CA TYR A 120 -7.38 -5.59 7.49
C TYR A 120 -6.64 -6.91 7.71
N THR A 121 -6.08 -7.46 6.63
CA THR A 121 -5.37 -8.74 6.67
C THR A 121 -3.88 -8.56 6.38
N PHE A 122 -3.04 -9.43 6.97
CA PHE A 122 -1.64 -9.54 6.55
C PHE A 122 -1.51 -10.22 5.19
N LEU A 123 -0.34 -10.12 4.57
CA LEU A 123 -0.10 -10.60 3.21
C LEU A 123 -0.38 -12.10 3.05
N ASP A 124 -0.15 -12.90 4.07
CA ASP A 124 -0.39 -14.35 4.10
C ASP A 124 -1.85 -14.76 4.37
N ASN A 125 -2.76 -13.82 4.57
CA ASN A 125 -4.18 -14.02 4.95
C ASN A 125 -4.40 -14.74 6.29
N LYS A 126 -3.37 -14.96 7.12
CA LYS A 126 -3.50 -15.73 8.37
C LYS A 126 -3.84 -14.89 9.60
N GLY A 127 -3.71 -13.57 9.50
CA GLY A 127 -4.01 -12.66 10.59
C GLY A 127 -4.89 -11.52 10.14
N LYS A 128 -5.72 -11.05 11.06
CA LYS A 128 -6.50 -9.81 10.90
C LYS A 128 -6.03 -8.79 11.91
N THR A 129 -6.02 -7.55 11.52
CA THR A 129 -5.61 -6.44 12.39
C THR A 129 -6.42 -5.20 12.12
N GLN A 130 -6.36 -4.28 13.05
CA GLN A 130 -6.89 -2.93 12.89
C GLN A 130 -5.76 -1.98 12.53
N ILE A 131 -6.01 -1.11 11.59
CA ILE A 131 -5.14 0.02 11.33
C ILE A 131 -5.58 1.16 12.25
N CYS A 132 -4.63 1.86 12.84
CA CYS A 132 -4.87 3.07 13.64
C CYS A 132 -5.70 2.89 14.93
N SER A 133 -5.91 1.66 15.41
CA SER A 133 -6.81 1.42 16.56
C SER A 133 -6.34 2.01 17.88
N TYR A 134 -5.02 2.31 18.01
CA TYR A 134 -4.43 2.72 19.29
C TYR A 134 -3.38 3.84 19.23
N TYR A 135 -2.89 4.27 18.04
CA TYR A 135 -1.54 4.82 18.02
C TYR A 135 -1.36 6.22 17.43
N GLY A 136 -2.42 6.88 17.01
CA GLY A 136 -2.20 8.25 16.56
C GLY A 136 -3.28 8.84 15.67
N PRO A 137 -3.06 10.07 15.24
CA PRO A 137 -3.96 10.77 14.36
C PRO A 137 -4.00 10.12 12.99
N ALA A 138 -5.13 10.25 12.33
CA ALA A 138 -5.31 9.79 10.97
C ALA A 138 -5.90 10.88 10.10
N VAL A 139 -5.55 10.85 8.83
CA VAL A 139 -6.07 11.80 7.85
C VAL A 139 -6.53 11.07 6.60
N LYS A 140 -7.59 11.56 5.98
CA LYS A 140 -7.98 11.19 4.64
C LYS A 140 -7.59 12.32 3.69
N LEU A 141 -6.85 11.99 2.64
CA LEU A 141 -6.41 12.96 1.65
C LEU A 141 -7.51 13.24 0.61
N LEU A 142 -7.45 14.41 -0.03
CA LEU A 142 -8.33 14.75 -1.15
C LEU A 142 -8.17 13.80 -2.34
N SER A 143 -7.01 13.16 -2.47
CA SER A 143 -6.72 12.17 -3.52
C SER A 143 -7.26 10.77 -3.20
N GLY A 144 -7.80 10.56 -1.98
CA GLY A 144 -8.53 9.36 -1.56
C GLY A 144 -7.77 8.41 -0.65
N GLU A 145 -6.46 8.55 -0.53
CA GLU A 145 -5.63 7.77 0.38
C GLU A 145 -5.94 8.13 1.84
N THR A 146 -5.79 7.16 2.73
CA THR A 146 -5.93 7.38 4.16
C THR A 146 -4.62 7.05 4.85
N ILE A 147 -4.15 7.94 5.72
CA ILE A 147 -2.88 7.81 6.44
C ILE A 147 -3.17 7.68 7.93
N CYS A 148 -2.58 6.67 8.57
CA CYS A 148 -2.49 6.56 10.02
C CYS A 148 -1.07 6.83 10.47
N PHE A 149 -0.86 7.88 11.22
CA PHE A 149 0.42 8.20 11.81
C PHE A 149 0.58 7.46 13.15
N SER A 150 1.74 6.92 13.40
CA SER A 150 2.05 6.37 14.70
C SER A 150 2.29 7.49 15.70
N GLY A 151 1.69 7.39 16.84
CA GLY A 151 1.88 8.37 17.89
C GLY A 151 3.16 8.12 18.68
N GLY A 152 4.28 8.60 18.21
CA GLY A 152 5.57 8.47 18.88
C GLY A 152 6.56 7.55 18.19
N SER A 153 6.28 7.15 16.99
CA SER A 153 7.22 6.44 16.12
C SER A 153 7.32 7.13 14.78
N PRO A 154 8.47 7.07 14.12
CA PRO A 154 8.68 7.72 12.84
C PRO A 154 8.01 6.97 11.67
N HIS A 155 7.03 6.13 11.93
CA HIS A 155 6.35 5.36 10.89
C HIS A 155 4.86 5.70 10.80
N PHE A 156 4.29 5.43 9.64
CA PHE A 156 2.87 5.56 9.37
C PHE A 156 2.42 4.51 8.36
N ILE A 157 1.13 4.25 8.37
CA ILE A 157 0.48 3.26 7.51
C ILE A 157 -0.43 4.02 6.56
N VAL A 158 -0.43 3.63 5.31
CA VAL A 158 -1.23 4.22 4.26
C VAL A 158 -2.10 3.16 3.61
N ASP A 159 -3.38 3.45 3.51
CA ASP A 159 -4.32 2.74 2.66
C ASP A 159 -4.47 3.52 1.35
N LEU A 160 -3.97 2.96 0.25
CA LEU A 160 -3.83 3.63 -1.04
C LEU A 160 -5.15 3.81 -1.80
N ASN A 161 -6.16 3.02 -1.46
CA ASN A 161 -7.47 3.06 -2.10
C ASN A 161 -8.59 3.40 -1.10
N GLY A 162 -8.22 3.81 0.12
CA GLY A 162 -9.14 4.04 1.23
C GLY A 162 -9.79 2.72 1.67
N ASN A 163 -11.06 2.76 2.07
CA ASN A 163 -11.74 1.58 2.58
C ASN A 163 -12.16 0.55 1.50
N ALA A 164 -11.66 0.66 0.28
CA ALA A 164 -11.95 -0.30 -0.78
C ALA A 164 -11.13 -1.58 -0.61
N SER A 165 -11.73 -2.73 -0.91
CA SER A 165 -11.01 -4.01 -0.86
C SER A 165 -9.79 -4.02 -1.80
N PRO A 166 -8.73 -4.78 -1.41
CA PRO A 166 -8.72 -5.92 -0.51
C PRO A 166 -8.39 -5.64 0.96
N ASN A 167 -8.03 -4.41 1.37
CA ASN A 167 -7.62 -4.03 2.73
C ASN A 167 -6.51 -4.94 3.28
N LYS A 168 -5.42 -5.04 2.53
CA LYS A 168 -4.38 -6.03 2.74
C LYS A 168 -2.99 -5.41 2.77
N PHE A 169 -2.26 -5.70 3.85
CA PHE A 169 -0.87 -5.27 3.98
C PHE A 169 -0.01 -5.81 2.84
N GLY A 170 0.81 -4.94 2.27
CA GLY A 170 1.62 -5.28 1.11
C GLY A 170 0.87 -5.26 -0.23
N VAL A 171 -0.43 -5.00 -0.24
CA VAL A 171 -1.22 -4.83 -1.47
C VAL A 171 -1.67 -3.37 -1.59
N ASP A 172 -2.77 -2.99 -0.99
CA ASP A 172 -3.28 -1.62 -0.93
C ASP A 172 -2.88 -0.88 0.35
N VAL A 173 -2.50 -1.62 1.41
CA VAL A 173 -2.00 -1.06 2.66
C VAL A 173 -0.48 -1.16 2.72
N GLN A 174 0.18 -0.02 2.92
CA GLN A 174 1.63 0.11 2.87
C GLN A 174 2.18 0.80 4.10
N TYR A 175 3.37 0.41 4.52
CA TYR A 175 4.13 1.08 5.56
C TYR A 175 5.13 2.07 4.97
N PHE A 176 5.31 3.17 5.69
CA PHE A 176 6.36 4.15 5.45
C PHE A 176 6.98 4.56 6.77
N SER A 177 8.27 4.85 6.77
CA SER A 177 8.96 5.30 7.98
C SER A 177 10.10 6.26 7.67
N PHE A 178 10.35 7.15 8.61
CA PHE A 178 11.61 7.87 8.74
C PHE A 178 12.54 7.01 9.60
N ILE A 179 13.67 6.61 9.08
CA ILE A 179 14.58 5.72 9.80
C ILE A 179 15.61 6.49 10.59
N ASP A 180 15.77 6.08 11.84
CA ASP A 180 16.61 6.70 12.84
C ASP A 180 18.05 6.14 12.88
N PHE A 181 18.57 5.47 11.83
CA PHE A 181 19.88 4.81 11.89
C PHE A 181 20.60 4.65 10.56
N PRO A 182 21.88 4.82 10.52
CA PRO A 182 22.76 5.98 10.60
C PRO A 182 22.59 6.94 9.44
N GLU A 183 21.67 6.67 8.56
CA GLU A 183 21.28 7.45 7.40
C GLU A 183 19.77 7.66 7.54
N SER A 184 19.34 8.64 8.36
CA SER A 184 17.94 9.06 8.50
C SER A 184 17.32 9.33 7.13
N ARG A 185 16.74 8.31 6.52
CA ARG A 185 16.10 8.40 5.21
C ARG A 185 14.65 7.99 5.33
N PHE A 186 13.83 8.65 4.56
CA PHE A 186 12.46 8.24 4.34
C PHE A 186 12.42 6.95 3.50
N TYR A 187 11.73 5.92 4.02
CA TYR A 187 11.63 4.61 3.39
C TYR A 187 10.20 4.14 3.21
N PRO A 188 9.89 3.45 2.08
CA PRO A 188 8.67 2.68 1.93
C PRO A 188 8.81 1.34 2.64
N GLY A 189 8.50 1.26 3.90
CA GLY A 189 8.59 0.06 4.70
C GLY A 189 8.56 0.38 6.19
N PHE A 190 8.63 -0.66 7.02
CA PHE A 190 8.53 -0.55 8.46
C PHE A 190 9.90 -0.86 9.10
N ASN A 191 10.35 0.02 9.98
CA ASN A 191 11.54 -0.23 10.79
C ASN A 191 11.21 -0.05 12.29
N TRP A 192 11.23 -1.15 13.00
CA TRP A 192 11.29 -1.14 14.45
C TRP A 192 12.71 -1.55 14.84
N GLY A 193 13.48 -0.69 15.43
CA GLY A 193 14.91 -0.79 15.72
C GLY A 193 15.50 -2.16 16.12
N TRP A 194 14.68 -3.15 16.41
CA TRP A 194 15.03 -4.55 16.68
C TRP A 194 14.56 -5.52 15.61
N VAL A 195 13.57 -5.17 14.80
CA VAL A 195 13.12 -5.97 13.68
C VAL A 195 13.88 -5.48 12.46
N ALA A 196 14.85 -6.25 12.06
CA ALA A 196 15.79 -5.97 11.00
C ALA A 196 15.16 -5.26 9.81
N SER A 197 15.77 -4.15 9.47
CA SER A 197 15.68 -3.38 8.23
C SER A 197 14.37 -3.50 7.44
N ALA A 198 13.77 -2.36 7.18
CA ALA A 198 12.65 -2.19 6.26
C ALA A 198 12.87 -2.87 4.89
N ASP A 199 14.10 -3.24 4.56
CA ASP A 199 14.54 -3.97 3.37
C ASP A 199 14.72 -5.46 3.70
N ASN A 200 13.62 -6.17 4.03
CA ASN A 200 13.68 -7.59 4.37
C ASN A 200 12.59 -8.39 3.63
N ALA A 201 13.04 -9.33 2.81
CA ALA A 201 12.21 -10.27 2.06
C ALA A 201 11.24 -11.09 2.93
N GLU A 202 11.57 -11.30 4.22
CA GLU A 202 10.76 -12.05 5.16
C GLU A 202 9.40 -11.37 5.43
N TYR A 203 9.35 -10.04 5.32
CA TYR A 203 8.15 -9.25 5.53
C TYR A 203 7.43 -8.88 4.23
N CYS A 204 7.75 -9.53 3.10
CA CYS A 204 7.03 -9.36 1.85
C CYS A 204 6.99 -10.66 1.04
N ASN A 205 6.31 -11.67 1.57
CA ASN A 205 5.99 -12.87 0.79
C ASN A 205 4.73 -13.56 1.33
N ILE A 206 3.98 -14.18 0.44
CA ILE A 206 2.68 -14.81 0.74
C ILE A 206 2.78 -16.06 1.64
N GLU A 207 3.96 -16.64 1.80
CA GLU A 207 4.19 -17.85 2.60
C GLU A 207 4.70 -17.54 4.00
N SER A 208 5.10 -16.29 4.27
CA SER A 208 5.62 -15.90 5.58
C SER A 208 4.49 -15.65 6.57
N SER A 209 4.56 -16.29 7.73
CA SER A 209 3.63 -16.09 8.83
C SER A 209 4.16 -15.10 9.89
N THR A 210 5.13 -14.28 9.53
CA THR A 210 5.65 -13.25 10.43
C THR A 210 4.61 -12.17 10.69
N TRP A 211 4.56 -11.70 11.92
CA TRP A 211 3.79 -10.52 12.27
C TRP A 211 4.28 -9.34 11.40
N HIS A 212 3.38 -8.48 10.95
CA HIS A 212 3.63 -7.40 10.01
C HIS A 212 4.05 -7.85 8.59
N ASN A 213 3.71 -9.07 8.18
CA ASN A 213 3.94 -9.48 6.80
C ASN A 213 3.18 -8.57 5.82
N GLY A 214 3.89 -8.06 4.84
CA GLY A 214 3.47 -6.99 3.94
C GLY A 214 4.21 -5.67 4.18
N ALA A 215 4.85 -5.52 5.35
CA ALA A 215 5.47 -4.24 5.75
C ALA A 215 6.66 -3.81 4.88
N SER A 216 7.36 -4.74 4.24
CA SER A 216 8.50 -4.44 3.36
C SER A 216 8.15 -4.42 1.86
N CYS A 217 6.89 -4.68 1.49
CA CYS A 217 6.50 -4.77 0.07
C CYS A 217 6.65 -3.45 -0.68
N GLY A 218 6.57 -2.32 0.02
CA GLY A 218 6.85 -1.01 -0.56
C GLY A 218 8.24 -0.91 -1.21
N PHE A 219 9.26 -1.58 -0.65
CA PHE A 219 10.58 -1.68 -1.27
C PHE A 219 10.57 -2.43 -2.59
N TRP A 220 9.84 -3.54 -2.65
CA TRP A 220 9.69 -4.28 -3.88
C TRP A 220 9.04 -3.42 -4.95
N ILE A 221 7.91 -2.77 -4.62
CA ILE A 221 7.18 -1.90 -5.54
C ILE A 221 8.09 -0.76 -6.03
N GLN A 222 8.80 -0.09 -5.13
CA GLN A 222 9.73 0.98 -5.49
C GLN A 222 10.79 0.52 -6.48
N ARG A 223 11.31 -0.70 -6.30
CA ARG A 223 12.42 -1.23 -7.07
C ARG A 223 12.01 -1.83 -8.40
N TYR A 224 10.99 -2.69 -8.37
CA TYR A 224 10.60 -3.52 -9.50
C TYR A 224 9.38 -2.98 -10.26
N LYS A 225 8.69 -2.00 -9.70
CA LYS A 225 7.49 -1.35 -10.29
C LYS A 225 6.36 -2.34 -10.58
N ASN A 226 6.28 -3.40 -9.80
CA ASN A 226 5.26 -4.45 -9.90
C ASN A 226 4.95 -5.05 -8.52
N MET A 227 4.01 -6.00 -8.47
CA MET A 227 3.63 -6.78 -7.29
C MET A 227 3.84 -8.28 -7.52
N ASP A 228 4.88 -8.69 -8.25
CA ASP A 228 5.12 -10.10 -8.60
C ASP A 228 5.34 -11.00 -7.38
N TYR A 229 5.77 -10.43 -6.24
CA TYR A 229 5.84 -11.14 -4.96
C TYR A 229 4.52 -11.81 -4.53
N LEU A 230 3.38 -11.37 -5.06
CA LEU A 230 2.07 -11.99 -4.81
C LEU A 230 1.93 -13.39 -5.43
N ARG A 231 2.82 -13.76 -6.32
CA ARG A 231 2.81 -15.03 -7.06
C ARG A 231 4.10 -15.83 -6.89
N MET A 232 5.04 -15.29 -6.14
CA MET A 232 6.34 -15.92 -5.90
C MET A 232 6.34 -16.72 -4.60
N SER A 233 7.03 -17.83 -4.60
CA SER A 233 7.38 -18.55 -3.38
C SER A 233 8.33 -17.71 -2.51
N LYS A 234 8.42 -18.01 -1.22
CA LYS A 234 9.34 -17.38 -0.29
C LYS A 234 10.79 -17.43 -0.79
N ALA A 235 11.20 -18.56 -1.38
CA ALA A 235 12.55 -18.73 -1.91
C ALA A 235 12.81 -17.83 -3.12
N GLU A 236 11.84 -17.69 -4.02
CA GLU A 236 11.94 -16.80 -5.18
C GLU A 236 12.00 -15.33 -4.77
N VAL A 237 11.14 -14.90 -3.83
CA VAL A 237 11.18 -13.54 -3.30
C VAL A 237 12.55 -13.26 -2.70
N LYS A 238 13.07 -14.16 -1.85
CA LYS A 238 14.36 -14.00 -1.20
C LYS A 238 15.52 -13.96 -2.19
N THR A 239 15.50 -14.78 -3.24
CA THR A 239 16.54 -14.81 -4.28
C THR A 239 16.53 -13.53 -5.12
N ASN A 240 15.35 -13.01 -5.42
CA ASN A 240 15.19 -11.78 -6.19
C ASN A 240 15.34 -10.51 -5.33
N TRP A 241 15.28 -10.63 -4.01
CA TRP A 241 15.45 -9.53 -3.10
C TRP A 241 16.91 -9.06 -3.10
N LYS A 242 17.15 -7.96 -3.77
CA LYS A 242 18.48 -7.36 -3.81
C LYS A 242 18.48 -6.11 -2.96
N PRO A 243 19.09 -6.12 -1.76
CA PRO A 243 19.25 -4.90 -0.98
C PRO A 243 19.97 -3.84 -1.79
N LYS A 244 19.68 -2.57 -1.56
CA LYS A 244 20.49 -1.50 -2.15
C LYS A 244 21.94 -1.75 -1.74
N ARG A 245 22.84 -1.95 -2.70
CA ARG A 245 24.27 -1.90 -2.40
C ARG A 245 24.55 -0.53 -1.79
N LYS A 246 25.20 -0.55 -0.63
CA LYS A 246 25.68 0.64 0.06
C LYS A 246 26.57 1.47 -0.85
#